data_58c9f1a678ab799f36f6835b64ed96e0
#
_entry.id   58c9f1a678ab799f36f6835b64ed96e0
#
_cell.length_a   1.000
_cell.length_b   1.000
_cell.length_c   1.000
_cell.angle_alpha   90.00
_cell.angle_beta   90.00
_cell.angle_gamma   90.00
#
_symmetry.space_group_name_H-M   'P 1'
#
loop_
_entity.id
_entity.type
_entity.pdbx_description
1 polymer ?
#
loop_
_entity_poly.entity_id
_entity_poly.type
_entity_poly.pdbx_seq_one_letter_code
_entity_poly.pdbx_strand_id
1 'polypeptide(L)'
;MTADPQAATKTGYDADTVASLTADATAIMARYPDPRSGLLPMLHLVQSVDGYVSRDGILFCAEMLGITAAEVSAVATFYTQYKRHPNGTYTVGVCTNTLCAVMGGDAIFDELSDHLGVGHDETTDDGAITLERIECNAACDYAPVVMVNWEFFDNQTPETATALADKLILGEDVVPTRGAASVCSFKQMSRVLAGFPDGRADEGTGAGEPTLAGLKVARERGWTA
;
A
#
# COMPACT_ATOMS: atom_id res chain seq x y z
N MET A 1 -14.03 -1.56 37.13
CA MET A 1 -15.23 -1.72 36.30
C MET A 1 -14.87 -2.80 35.28
N THR A 2 -15.34 -4.02 35.52
CA THR A 2 -15.15 -5.17 34.63
C THR A 2 -16.05 -4.94 33.42
N ALA A 3 -15.44 -4.79 32.22
CA ALA A 3 -16.18 -4.73 30.99
C ALA A 3 -17.02 -6.02 30.84
N ASP A 4 -18.28 -5.86 30.46
CA ASP A 4 -19.18 -6.95 30.15
C ASP A 4 -18.67 -7.72 28.95
N PRO A 5 -18.34 -9.02 29.03
CA PRO A 5 -17.82 -9.80 27.90
C PRO A 5 -18.86 -10.09 26.82
N GLN A 6 -20.10 -9.61 26.95
CA GLN A 6 -21.20 -9.90 26.01
C GLN A 6 -21.69 -8.72 25.17
N ALA A 7 -21.05 -7.57 25.23
CA ALA A 7 -21.27 -6.52 24.23
C ALA A 7 -20.49 -6.85 22.96
N ALA A 8 -20.83 -7.95 22.28
CA ALA A 8 -20.34 -8.27 20.94
C ALA A 8 -20.63 -7.06 20.04
N THR A 9 -19.61 -6.31 19.71
CA THR A 9 -19.66 -5.25 18.70
C THR A 9 -20.04 -5.96 17.39
N LYS A 10 -21.32 -5.83 16.99
CA LYS A 10 -21.80 -6.45 15.74
C LYS A 10 -21.05 -5.82 14.58
N THR A 11 -19.97 -6.47 14.15
CA THR A 11 -19.39 -6.23 12.84
C THR A 11 -20.39 -6.70 11.79
N GLY A 12 -20.45 -6.05 10.63
CA GLY A 12 -21.28 -6.48 9.51
C GLY A 12 -20.73 -7.71 8.77
N TYR A 13 -19.58 -8.24 9.23
CA TYR A 13 -18.97 -9.44 8.63
C TYR A 13 -19.80 -10.69 8.91
N ASP A 14 -19.82 -11.60 7.93
CA ASP A 14 -20.37 -12.95 8.12
C ASP A 14 -19.46 -13.80 9.02
N ALA A 15 -19.98 -14.95 9.46
CA ALA A 15 -19.31 -15.81 10.43
C ALA A 15 -17.96 -16.38 9.89
N ASP A 16 -17.88 -16.68 8.60
CA ASP A 16 -16.68 -17.26 7.99
C ASP A 16 -15.58 -16.19 7.87
N THR A 17 -15.95 -14.98 7.48
CA THR A 17 -15.04 -13.82 7.44
C THR A 17 -14.51 -13.50 8.84
N VAL A 18 -15.38 -13.47 9.86
CA VAL A 18 -14.96 -13.26 11.26
C VAL A 18 -13.99 -14.35 11.72
N ALA A 19 -14.28 -15.61 11.42
CA ALA A 19 -13.41 -16.72 11.82
C ALA A 19 -12.01 -16.61 11.17
N SER A 20 -11.95 -16.30 9.87
CA SER A 20 -10.70 -16.10 9.14
C SER A 20 -9.91 -14.92 9.68
N LEU A 21 -10.55 -13.76 9.84
CA LEU A 21 -9.92 -12.56 10.39
C LEU A 21 -9.40 -12.79 11.82
N THR A 22 -10.16 -13.52 12.65
CA THR A 22 -9.77 -13.83 14.04
C THR A 22 -8.52 -14.71 14.08
N ALA A 23 -8.44 -15.72 13.23
CA ALA A 23 -7.25 -16.59 13.13
C ALA A 23 -6.00 -15.78 12.73
N ASP A 24 -6.12 -14.96 11.68
CA ASP A 24 -5.03 -14.12 11.18
C ASP A 24 -4.63 -13.04 12.20
N ALA A 25 -5.59 -12.36 12.83
CA ALA A 25 -5.33 -11.35 13.87
C ALA A 25 -4.61 -11.96 15.07
N THR A 26 -5.00 -13.16 15.49
CA THR A 26 -4.33 -13.89 16.58
C THR A 26 -2.87 -14.20 16.22
N ALA A 27 -2.62 -14.63 14.98
CA ALA A 27 -1.27 -14.88 14.48
C ALA A 27 -0.43 -13.58 14.40
N ILE A 28 -1.04 -12.45 14.05
CA ILE A 28 -0.37 -11.13 14.06
C ILE A 28 0.01 -10.74 15.48
N MET A 29 -0.96 -10.75 16.40
CA MET A 29 -0.74 -10.35 17.80
C MET A 29 0.33 -11.17 18.49
N ALA A 30 0.42 -12.46 18.18
CA ALA A 30 1.42 -13.36 18.75
C ALA A 30 2.88 -13.01 18.37
N ARG A 31 3.10 -12.14 17.38
CA ARG A 31 4.44 -11.68 16.97
C ARG A 31 5.00 -10.59 17.88
N TYR A 32 4.19 -10.00 18.75
CA TYR A 32 4.55 -8.84 19.56
C TYR A 32 4.47 -9.16 21.04
N PRO A 33 5.39 -8.63 21.88
CA PRO A 33 5.28 -8.75 23.34
C PRO A 33 4.02 -8.10 23.90
N ASP A 34 3.58 -6.96 23.29
CA ASP A 34 2.30 -6.31 23.58
C ASP A 34 1.40 -6.47 22.34
N PRO A 35 0.25 -7.15 22.46
CA PRO A 35 -0.70 -7.35 21.36
C PRO A 35 -1.15 -6.05 20.69
N ARG A 36 -1.19 -4.92 21.44
CA ARG A 36 -1.53 -3.60 20.89
C ARG A 36 -0.61 -3.17 19.76
N SER A 37 0.65 -3.61 19.77
CA SER A 37 1.63 -3.34 18.69
C SER A 37 1.25 -3.99 17.36
N GLY A 38 0.31 -4.94 17.35
CA GLY A 38 -0.26 -5.56 16.17
C GLY A 38 -1.28 -4.68 15.42
N LEU A 39 -1.62 -3.48 15.92
CA LEU A 39 -2.66 -2.64 15.30
C LEU A 39 -2.36 -2.28 13.83
N LEU A 40 -1.12 -1.90 13.51
CA LEU A 40 -0.75 -1.53 12.15
C LEU A 40 -0.93 -2.67 11.13
N PRO A 41 -0.38 -3.87 11.33
CA PRO A 41 -0.65 -4.99 10.44
C PRO A 41 -2.11 -5.45 10.46
N MET A 42 -2.86 -5.29 11.56
CA MET A 42 -4.29 -5.61 11.60
C MET A 42 -5.12 -4.64 10.75
N LEU A 43 -4.75 -3.36 10.66
CA LEU A 43 -5.38 -2.42 9.74
C LEU A 43 -5.15 -2.83 8.28
N HIS A 44 -3.95 -3.31 7.93
CA HIS A 44 -3.71 -3.91 6.60
C HIS A 44 -4.50 -5.20 6.40
N LEU A 45 -4.70 -6.01 7.44
CA LEU A 45 -5.49 -7.24 7.37
C LEU A 45 -6.94 -6.94 6.97
N VAL A 46 -7.63 -6.05 7.69
CA VAL A 46 -9.01 -5.68 7.33
C VAL A 46 -9.10 -4.99 5.98
N GLN A 47 -8.11 -4.17 5.62
CA GLN A 47 -7.99 -3.56 4.30
C GLN A 47 -7.83 -4.60 3.18
N SER A 48 -7.17 -5.73 3.45
CA SER A 48 -7.05 -6.83 2.46
C SER A 48 -8.38 -7.51 2.16
N VAL A 49 -9.33 -7.46 3.09
CA VAL A 49 -10.69 -8.02 2.90
C VAL A 49 -11.61 -7.00 2.25
N ASP A 50 -11.67 -5.79 2.80
CA ASP A 50 -12.66 -4.79 2.41
C ASP A 50 -12.20 -3.90 1.23
N GLY A 51 -10.88 -3.84 0.97
CA GLY A 51 -10.29 -2.90 0.00
C GLY A 51 -10.06 -1.50 0.58
N TYR A 52 -10.38 -1.29 1.85
CA TYR A 52 -10.14 -0.08 2.64
C TYR A 52 -10.33 -0.40 4.13
N VAL A 53 -9.99 0.50 5.02
CA VAL A 53 -10.27 0.35 6.46
C VAL A 53 -11.71 0.77 6.72
N SER A 54 -12.61 -0.22 6.68
CA SER A 54 -14.04 -0.04 6.88
C SER A 54 -14.39 0.23 8.35
N ARG A 55 -15.64 0.66 8.60
CA ARG A 55 -16.18 0.75 9.96
C ARG A 55 -16.13 -0.60 10.68
N ASP A 56 -16.48 -1.66 9.98
CA ASP A 56 -16.50 -3.02 10.55
C ASP A 56 -15.09 -3.52 10.85
N GLY A 57 -14.12 -3.20 9.98
CA GLY A 57 -12.70 -3.45 10.22
C GLY A 57 -12.17 -2.71 11.45
N ILE A 58 -12.56 -1.45 11.66
CA ILE A 58 -12.20 -0.69 12.87
C ILE A 58 -12.77 -1.35 14.12
N LEU A 59 -14.05 -1.74 14.11
CA LEU A 59 -14.69 -2.40 15.25
C LEU A 59 -14.05 -3.76 15.55
N PHE A 60 -13.74 -4.53 14.51
CA PHE A 60 -13.03 -5.80 14.64
C PHE A 60 -11.64 -5.62 15.29
N CYS A 61 -10.82 -4.68 14.81
CA CYS A 61 -9.51 -4.41 15.40
C CYS A 61 -9.62 -3.95 16.87
N ALA A 62 -10.61 -3.11 17.18
CA ALA A 62 -10.85 -2.62 18.53
C ALA A 62 -11.19 -3.77 19.51
N GLU A 63 -12.07 -4.68 19.09
CA GLU A 63 -12.46 -5.85 19.87
C GLU A 63 -11.26 -6.78 20.13
N MET A 64 -10.54 -7.14 19.07
CA MET A 64 -9.40 -8.06 19.15
C MET A 64 -8.28 -7.54 20.07
N LEU A 65 -8.04 -6.22 20.06
CA LEU A 65 -6.96 -5.59 20.82
C LEU A 65 -7.41 -5.08 22.20
N GLY A 66 -8.71 -5.12 22.52
CA GLY A 66 -9.24 -4.59 23.77
C GLY A 66 -9.07 -3.06 23.92
N ILE A 67 -9.07 -2.32 22.80
CA ILE A 67 -8.98 -0.86 22.75
C ILE A 67 -10.26 -0.25 22.17
N THR A 68 -10.37 1.06 22.20
CA THR A 68 -11.57 1.73 21.67
C THR A 68 -11.52 1.89 20.14
N ALA A 69 -12.68 1.91 19.50
CA ALA A 69 -12.78 2.21 18.06
C ALA A 69 -12.20 3.61 17.72
N ALA A 70 -12.24 4.55 18.66
CA ALA A 70 -11.64 5.87 18.49
C ALA A 70 -10.11 5.80 18.42
N GLU A 71 -9.46 4.96 19.26
CA GLU A 71 -8.02 4.74 19.20
C GLU A 71 -7.60 4.09 17.88
N VAL A 72 -8.35 3.07 17.41
CA VAL A 72 -8.11 2.45 16.10
C VAL A 72 -8.27 3.46 14.96
N SER A 73 -9.36 4.25 14.99
CA SER A 73 -9.59 5.29 13.97
C SER A 73 -8.52 6.36 13.96
N ALA A 74 -8.01 6.76 15.13
CA ALA A 74 -6.93 7.75 15.22
C ALA A 74 -5.66 7.27 14.48
N VAL A 75 -5.31 5.98 14.64
CA VAL A 75 -4.17 5.38 13.92
C VAL A 75 -4.48 5.26 12.43
N ALA A 76 -5.67 4.78 12.07
CA ALA A 76 -6.06 4.62 10.66
C ALA A 76 -6.12 5.95 9.89
N THR A 77 -6.34 7.09 10.55
CA THR A 77 -6.33 8.42 9.91
C THR A 77 -4.95 9.07 9.85
N PHE A 78 -3.99 8.54 10.59
CA PHE A 78 -2.64 9.12 10.63
C PHE A 78 -1.78 8.72 9.43
N TYR A 79 -1.92 7.49 8.93
CA TYR A 79 -1.11 6.97 7.84
C TYR A 79 -1.89 6.95 6.53
N THR A 80 -1.33 7.51 5.46
CA THR A 80 -1.93 7.58 4.12
C THR A 80 -2.15 6.22 3.46
N GLN A 81 -1.44 5.19 3.92
CA GLN A 81 -1.58 3.83 3.42
C GLN A 81 -2.91 3.15 3.80
N TYR A 82 -3.59 3.63 4.85
CA TYR A 82 -4.90 3.12 5.24
C TYR A 82 -5.98 3.91 4.53
N LYS A 83 -6.60 3.31 3.52
CA LYS A 83 -7.67 3.92 2.75
C LYS A 83 -8.95 4.03 3.58
N ARG A 84 -9.64 5.15 3.47
CA ARG A 84 -10.87 5.43 4.24
C ARG A 84 -12.14 5.29 3.40
N HIS A 85 -12.00 5.01 2.13
CA HIS A 85 -13.02 4.71 1.14
C HIS A 85 -12.55 3.56 0.25
N PRO A 86 -13.44 2.90 -0.49
CA PRO A 86 -13.06 1.82 -1.38
C PRO A 86 -11.96 2.26 -2.34
N ASN A 87 -10.86 1.50 -2.34
CA ASN A 87 -9.73 1.68 -3.23
C ASN A 87 -9.90 0.81 -4.48
N GLY A 88 -9.33 1.25 -5.59
CA GLY A 88 -9.29 0.48 -6.83
C GLY A 88 -8.47 -0.81 -6.68
N THR A 89 -8.54 -1.64 -7.69
CA THR A 89 -7.69 -2.84 -7.80
C THR A 89 -6.21 -2.48 -7.75
N TYR A 90 -5.87 -1.32 -8.32
CA TYR A 90 -4.53 -0.77 -8.32
C TYR A 90 -4.52 0.67 -7.77
N THR A 91 -3.61 0.95 -6.85
CA THR A 91 -3.24 2.32 -6.49
C THR A 91 -2.07 2.72 -7.39
N VAL A 92 -2.28 3.72 -8.23
CA VAL A 92 -1.24 4.34 -9.05
C VAL A 92 -0.78 5.61 -8.34
N GLY A 93 0.38 5.53 -7.72
CA GLY A 93 0.98 6.62 -6.96
C GLY A 93 2.09 7.32 -7.73
N VAL A 94 1.93 8.60 -7.99
CA VAL A 94 2.94 9.42 -8.67
C VAL A 94 3.73 10.22 -7.64
N CYS A 95 5.04 10.03 -7.60
CA CYS A 95 5.91 10.86 -6.76
C CYS A 95 6.01 12.28 -7.31
N THR A 96 5.52 13.24 -6.54
CA THR A 96 5.57 14.68 -6.86
C THR A 96 6.47 15.46 -5.90
N ASN A 97 7.42 14.77 -5.25
CA ASN A 97 8.40 15.40 -4.36
C ASN A 97 9.59 15.92 -5.16
N THR A 98 10.32 16.83 -4.58
CA THR A 98 11.34 17.72 -5.13
C THR A 98 11.98 17.25 -6.46
N LEU A 99 12.71 16.13 -6.47
CA LEU A 99 13.42 15.72 -7.70
C LEU A 99 12.46 15.16 -8.74
N CYS A 100 11.50 14.32 -8.35
CA CYS A 100 10.50 13.81 -9.27
C CYS A 100 9.67 14.93 -9.88
N ALA A 101 9.26 15.96 -9.09
CA ALA A 101 8.56 17.13 -9.58
C ALA A 101 9.39 17.88 -10.64
N VAL A 102 10.67 18.18 -10.33
CA VAL A 102 11.60 18.85 -11.28
C VAL A 102 11.79 18.05 -12.56
N MET A 103 11.77 16.72 -12.46
CA MET A 103 11.95 15.79 -13.60
C MET A 103 10.65 15.49 -14.35
N GLY A 104 9.50 16.04 -13.94
CA GLY A 104 8.22 15.90 -14.64
C GLY A 104 7.14 15.12 -13.90
N GLY A 105 7.33 14.81 -12.60
CA GLY A 105 6.34 14.08 -11.80
C GLY A 105 4.96 14.77 -11.74
N ASP A 106 4.92 16.11 -11.66
CA ASP A 106 3.65 16.83 -11.72
C ASP A 106 2.96 16.68 -13.07
N ALA A 107 3.71 16.76 -14.17
CA ALA A 107 3.16 16.56 -15.51
C ALA A 107 2.63 15.12 -15.71
N ILE A 108 3.28 14.11 -15.13
CA ILE A 108 2.80 12.72 -15.14
C ILE A 108 1.46 12.63 -14.40
N PHE A 109 1.36 13.24 -13.21
CA PHE A 109 0.12 13.21 -12.43
C PHE A 109 -1.02 13.91 -13.17
N ASP A 110 -0.76 15.10 -13.72
CA ASP A 110 -1.78 15.90 -14.41
C ASP A 110 -2.29 15.18 -15.67
N GLU A 111 -1.40 14.56 -16.45
CA GLU A 111 -1.78 13.74 -17.62
C GLU A 111 -2.60 12.51 -17.22
N LEU A 112 -2.19 11.78 -16.16
CA LEU A 112 -2.96 10.64 -15.64
C LEU A 112 -4.32 11.07 -15.10
N SER A 113 -4.40 12.22 -14.43
CA SER A 113 -5.66 12.77 -13.93
C SER A 113 -6.64 13.09 -15.06
N ASP A 114 -6.16 13.73 -16.11
CA ASP A 114 -6.96 14.06 -17.29
C ASP A 114 -7.38 12.78 -18.04
N HIS A 115 -6.46 11.84 -18.22
CA HIS A 115 -6.70 10.58 -18.94
C HIS A 115 -7.70 9.67 -18.23
N LEU A 116 -7.58 9.53 -16.91
CA LEU A 116 -8.44 8.66 -16.09
C LEU A 116 -9.74 9.36 -15.64
N GLY A 117 -9.81 10.68 -15.75
CA GLY A 117 -10.96 11.48 -15.29
C GLY A 117 -11.11 11.51 -13.77
N VAL A 118 -10.02 11.33 -13.01
CA VAL A 118 -10.02 11.30 -11.55
C VAL A 118 -8.87 12.15 -10.98
N GLY A 119 -9.08 12.72 -9.80
CA GLY A 119 -8.08 13.48 -9.07
C GLY A 119 -7.32 12.66 -8.03
N HIS A 120 -6.61 13.38 -7.14
CA HIS A 120 -5.87 12.76 -6.04
C HIS A 120 -6.81 12.04 -5.07
N ASP A 121 -6.46 10.79 -4.73
CA ASP A 121 -7.22 9.89 -3.84
C ASP A 121 -8.64 9.58 -4.36
N GLU A 122 -8.83 9.68 -5.68
CA GLU A 122 -10.07 9.31 -6.36
C GLU A 122 -9.89 8.02 -7.15
N THR A 123 -10.98 7.27 -7.28
CA THR A 123 -11.00 5.97 -7.95
C THR A 123 -11.85 6.06 -9.23
N THR A 124 -11.37 5.45 -10.32
CA THR A 124 -12.11 5.34 -11.57
C THR A 124 -13.47 4.62 -11.37
N ASP A 125 -14.47 4.98 -12.16
CA ASP A 125 -15.84 4.47 -12.03
C ASP A 125 -15.93 2.93 -12.13
N ASP A 126 -15.00 2.31 -12.85
CA ASP A 126 -14.88 0.84 -12.99
C ASP A 126 -14.17 0.18 -11.79
N GLY A 127 -13.66 0.97 -10.84
CA GLY A 127 -12.93 0.48 -9.68
C GLY A 127 -11.54 -0.09 -10.01
N ALA A 128 -10.99 0.19 -11.18
CA ALA A 128 -9.70 -0.34 -11.59
C ALA A 128 -8.54 0.39 -10.90
N ILE A 129 -8.52 1.73 -10.95
CA ILE A 129 -7.40 2.55 -10.50
C ILE A 129 -7.85 3.59 -9.48
N THR A 130 -7.09 3.70 -8.38
CA THR A 130 -7.07 4.89 -7.51
C THR A 130 -5.80 5.67 -7.80
N LEU A 131 -5.92 6.95 -8.19
CA LEU A 131 -4.78 7.81 -8.50
C LEU A 131 -4.35 8.61 -7.27
N GLU A 132 -3.05 8.64 -7.00
CA GLU A 132 -2.50 9.35 -5.84
C GLU A 132 -1.24 10.15 -6.17
N ARG A 133 -1.10 11.31 -5.51
CA ARG A 133 0.21 11.93 -5.29
C ARG A 133 0.81 11.28 -4.05
N ILE A 134 2.00 10.71 -4.19
CA ILE A 134 2.66 10.02 -3.07
C ILE A 134 3.90 10.78 -2.60
N GLU A 135 4.25 10.54 -1.35
CA GLU A 135 5.49 11.02 -0.77
C GLU A 135 6.72 10.29 -1.36
N CYS A 136 7.89 10.87 -1.16
CA CYS A 136 9.14 10.33 -1.69
C CYS A 136 9.45 8.93 -1.12
N ASN A 137 9.59 7.95 -2.01
CA ASN A 137 9.98 6.57 -1.67
C ASN A 137 11.50 6.35 -1.77
N ALA A 138 12.31 7.41 -1.65
CA ALA A 138 13.76 7.38 -1.69
C ALA A 138 14.38 6.74 -2.94
N ALA A 139 13.65 6.76 -4.07
CA ALA A 139 14.07 6.24 -5.38
C ALA A 139 14.49 7.37 -6.33
N CYS A 140 15.09 8.45 -5.81
CA CYS A 140 15.44 9.65 -6.55
C CYS A 140 16.49 9.41 -7.64
N ASP A 141 17.27 8.34 -7.53
CA ASP A 141 18.22 7.86 -8.54
C ASP A 141 17.53 7.34 -9.81
N TYR A 142 16.20 7.14 -9.75
CA TYR A 142 15.36 6.67 -10.86
C TYR A 142 14.19 7.63 -11.18
N ALA A 143 14.29 8.89 -10.77
CA ALA A 143 13.22 9.88 -10.99
C ALA A 143 12.95 10.12 -12.48
N PRO A 144 11.68 10.40 -12.90
CA PRO A 144 10.45 10.38 -12.10
C PRO A 144 9.96 8.96 -11.83
N VAL A 145 9.34 8.77 -10.64
CA VAL A 145 8.90 7.46 -10.17
C VAL A 145 7.39 7.42 -10.04
N VAL A 146 6.79 6.37 -10.61
CA VAL A 146 5.41 5.96 -10.37
C VAL A 146 5.44 4.63 -9.62
N MET A 147 4.49 4.41 -8.73
CA MET A 147 4.32 3.14 -8.04
C MET A 147 2.93 2.57 -8.32
N VAL A 148 2.87 1.26 -8.52
CA VAL A 148 1.59 0.53 -8.62
C VAL A 148 1.56 -0.49 -7.50
N ASN A 149 0.66 -0.30 -6.54
CA ASN A 149 0.57 -1.13 -5.33
C ASN A 149 1.95 -1.36 -4.67
N TRP A 150 2.75 -0.29 -4.55
CA TRP A 150 4.10 -0.24 -3.95
C TRP A 150 5.22 -0.88 -4.79
N GLU A 151 4.94 -1.37 -6.00
CA GLU A 151 5.97 -1.79 -6.95
C GLU A 151 6.46 -0.61 -7.80
N PHE A 152 7.76 -0.58 -8.11
CA PHE A 152 8.42 0.55 -8.76
C PHE A 152 8.31 0.53 -10.29
N PHE A 153 7.93 1.68 -10.84
CA PHE A 153 8.01 2.01 -12.27
C PHE A 153 8.86 3.27 -12.39
N ASP A 154 10.11 3.08 -12.75
CA ASP A 154 11.16 4.09 -12.76
C ASP A 154 11.23 4.87 -14.08
N ASN A 155 11.80 6.10 -14.04
CA ASN A 155 12.07 6.94 -15.20
C ASN A 155 10.84 7.15 -16.10
N GLN A 156 9.68 7.34 -15.47
CA GLN A 156 8.42 7.47 -16.19
C GLN A 156 8.29 8.83 -16.89
N THR A 157 7.53 8.84 -17.98
CA THR A 157 7.03 10.03 -18.66
C THR A 157 5.51 10.02 -18.66
N PRO A 158 4.82 11.13 -19.00
CA PRO A 158 3.37 11.13 -19.13
C PRO A 158 2.88 9.99 -20.05
N GLU A 159 3.52 9.77 -21.18
CA GLU A 159 3.14 8.75 -22.17
C GLU A 159 3.32 7.33 -21.63
N THR A 160 4.44 7.05 -20.94
CA THR A 160 4.67 5.70 -20.38
C THR A 160 3.76 5.39 -19.22
N ALA A 161 3.45 6.40 -18.39
CA ALA A 161 2.53 6.26 -17.27
C ALA A 161 1.08 6.04 -17.74
N THR A 162 0.63 6.75 -18.79
CA THR A 162 -0.68 6.54 -19.41
C THR A 162 -0.78 5.15 -20.01
N ALA A 163 0.24 4.70 -20.75
CA ALA A 163 0.28 3.35 -21.32
C ALA A 163 0.28 2.25 -20.22
N LEU A 164 0.91 2.53 -19.09
CA LEU A 164 0.85 1.64 -17.91
C LEU A 164 -0.56 1.56 -17.33
N ALA A 165 -1.23 2.70 -17.16
CA ALA A 165 -2.61 2.76 -16.66
C ALA A 165 -3.58 1.99 -17.58
N ASP A 166 -3.46 2.16 -18.90
CA ASP A 166 -4.26 1.44 -19.89
C ASP A 166 -4.11 -0.09 -19.77
N LYS A 167 -2.88 -0.57 -19.62
CA LYS A 167 -2.62 -2.01 -19.41
C LYS A 167 -3.27 -2.53 -18.13
N LEU A 168 -3.18 -1.77 -17.03
CA LEU A 168 -3.81 -2.14 -15.76
C LEU A 168 -5.34 -2.23 -15.88
N ILE A 169 -5.97 -1.28 -16.58
CA ILE A 169 -7.42 -1.29 -16.83
C ILE A 169 -7.83 -2.48 -17.70
N LEU A 170 -7.02 -2.83 -18.70
CA LEU A 170 -7.25 -4.00 -19.56
C LEU A 170 -6.97 -5.34 -18.86
N GLY A 171 -6.43 -5.32 -17.65
CA GLY A 171 -6.03 -6.53 -16.92
C GLY A 171 -4.83 -7.24 -17.55
N GLU A 172 -4.00 -6.52 -18.28
CA GLU A 172 -2.76 -7.06 -18.84
C GLU A 172 -1.69 -7.21 -17.76
N ASP A 173 -0.82 -8.20 -17.92
CA ASP A 173 0.33 -8.36 -17.04
C ASP A 173 1.30 -7.21 -17.21
N VAL A 174 1.62 -6.53 -16.11
CA VAL A 174 2.64 -5.48 -16.08
C VAL A 174 3.80 -5.91 -15.19
N VAL A 175 5.01 -5.59 -15.63
CA VAL A 175 6.24 -5.93 -14.93
C VAL A 175 6.85 -4.65 -14.35
N PRO A 176 7.05 -4.58 -13.02
CA PRO A 176 7.80 -3.48 -12.40
C PRO A 176 9.20 -3.35 -12.99
N THR A 177 9.78 -2.15 -12.96
CA THR A 177 11.14 -1.93 -13.49
C THR A 177 12.22 -2.57 -12.62
N ARG A 178 11.87 -2.92 -11.39
CA ARG A 178 12.72 -3.62 -10.40
C ARG A 178 11.86 -4.23 -9.30
N GLY A 179 12.38 -5.20 -8.59
CA GLY A 179 11.66 -5.90 -7.52
C GLY A 179 10.89 -7.10 -8.06
N ALA A 180 9.60 -7.18 -7.77
CA ALA A 180 8.76 -8.32 -8.12
C ALA A 180 8.62 -8.52 -9.64
N ALA A 181 8.33 -9.75 -10.07
CA ALA A 181 8.13 -10.11 -11.47
C ALA A 181 6.76 -9.67 -12.01
N SER A 182 5.82 -9.30 -11.15
CA SER A 182 4.48 -8.84 -11.51
C SER A 182 3.89 -7.93 -10.45
N VAL A 183 2.83 -7.20 -10.79
CA VAL A 183 2.03 -6.41 -9.82
C VAL A 183 0.87 -7.26 -9.31
N CYS A 184 0.69 -7.30 -8.00
CA CYS A 184 -0.51 -7.90 -7.39
C CYS A 184 -1.58 -6.82 -7.13
N SER A 185 -2.83 -7.26 -6.86
CA SER A 185 -3.90 -6.33 -6.51
C SER A 185 -3.65 -5.63 -5.17
N PHE A 186 -4.31 -4.50 -4.95
CA PHE A 186 -4.24 -3.74 -3.69
C PHE A 186 -4.61 -4.59 -2.46
N LYS A 187 -5.62 -5.45 -2.60
CA LYS A 187 -6.01 -6.37 -1.52
C LYS A 187 -4.94 -7.42 -1.21
N GLN A 188 -4.31 -7.97 -2.25
CA GLN A 188 -3.20 -8.91 -2.07
C GLN A 188 -1.98 -8.24 -1.43
N MET A 189 -1.61 -7.04 -1.88
CA MET A 189 -0.54 -6.27 -1.28
C MET A 189 -0.85 -5.91 0.18
N SER A 190 -2.09 -5.52 0.49
CA SER A 190 -2.50 -5.26 1.88
C SER A 190 -2.34 -6.51 2.76
N ARG A 191 -2.60 -7.71 2.22
CA ARG A 191 -2.36 -8.96 2.96
C ARG A 191 -0.87 -9.23 3.21
N VAL A 192 -0.01 -8.94 2.24
CA VAL A 192 1.45 -9.01 2.41
C VAL A 192 1.91 -8.03 3.51
N LEU A 193 1.40 -6.80 3.48
CA LEU A 193 1.70 -5.77 4.50
C LEU A 193 1.15 -6.13 5.89
N ALA A 194 0.09 -6.94 5.98
CA ALA A 194 -0.36 -7.53 7.23
C ALA A 194 0.61 -8.60 7.77
N GLY A 195 1.64 -8.96 7.00
CA GLY A 195 2.67 -9.93 7.37
C GLY A 195 2.36 -11.37 6.95
N PHE A 196 1.55 -11.55 5.91
CA PHE A 196 1.30 -12.85 5.28
C PHE A 196 1.99 -12.88 3.92
N PRO A 197 3.22 -13.43 3.84
CA PRO A 197 4.01 -13.40 2.62
C PRO A 197 3.35 -14.22 1.50
N ASP A 198 3.52 -13.73 0.28
CA ASP A 198 3.01 -14.38 -0.94
C ASP A 198 4.08 -15.18 -1.70
N GLY A 199 5.29 -15.28 -1.15
CA GLY A 199 6.41 -16.02 -1.74
C GLY A 199 7.19 -15.24 -2.81
N ARG A 200 6.87 -13.95 -3.08
CA ARG A 200 7.49 -13.15 -4.14
C ARG A 200 8.69 -12.28 -3.70
N ALA A 201 9.06 -12.33 -2.42
CA ALA A 201 10.11 -11.47 -1.87
C ALA A 201 11.47 -11.62 -2.56
N ASP A 202 11.74 -12.77 -3.18
CA ASP A 202 13.01 -13.09 -3.83
C ASP A 202 12.97 -13.02 -5.37
N GLU A 203 11.87 -12.49 -5.97
CA GLU A 203 11.71 -12.46 -7.43
C GLU A 203 12.64 -11.47 -8.12
N GLY A 204 13.16 -10.48 -7.42
CA GLY A 204 14.07 -9.50 -8.00
C GLY A 204 14.81 -8.67 -6.98
N THR A 205 15.68 -7.79 -7.46
CA THR A 205 16.47 -6.88 -6.62
C THR A 205 15.91 -5.47 -6.69
N GLY A 206 15.82 -4.79 -5.53
CA GLY A 206 15.43 -3.39 -5.46
C GLY A 206 16.55 -2.40 -5.84
N ALA A 207 17.82 -2.85 -5.88
CA ALA A 207 18.98 -2.02 -6.17
C ALA A 207 19.46 -2.26 -7.60
N GLY A 208 19.46 -1.21 -8.43
CA GLY A 208 20.04 -1.24 -9.78
C GLY A 208 21.38 -0.48 -9.86
N GLU A 209 21.90 -0.31 -11.07
CA GLU A 209 23.20 0.29 -11.32
C GLU A 209 23.38 1.69 -10.69
N PRO A 210 22.45 2.64 -10.81
CA PRO A 210 22.57 3.94 -10.15
C PRO A 210 22.74 3.86 -8.63
N THR A 211 21.96 3.02 -7.96
CA THR A 211 22.06 2.80 -6.51
C THR A 211 23.41 2.17 -6.14
N LEU A 212 23.86 1.18 -6.91
CA LEU A 212 25.14 0.49 -6.69
C LEU A 212 26.35 1.35 -7.00
N ALA A 213 26.23 2.35 -7.87
CA ALA A 213 27.29 3.31 -8.14
C ALA A 213 27.67 4.11 -6.88
N GLY A 214 26.69 4.56 -6.11
CA GLY A 214 26.93 5.24 -4.83
C GLY A 214 27.63 4.34 -3.81
N LEU A 215 27.20 3.08 -3.70
CA LEU A 215 27.82 2.09 -2.82
C LEU A 215 29.28 1.80 -3.22
N LYS A 216 29.56 1.71 -4.52
CA LYS A 216 30.93 1.53 -5.05
C LYS A 216 31.82 2.67 -4.61
N VAL A 217 31.40 3.91 -4.82
CA VAL A 217 32.17 5.10 -4.40
C VAL A 217 32.39 5.13 -2.88
N ALA A 218 31.37 4.79 -2.10
CA ALA A 218 31.51 4.72 -0.64
C ALA A 218 32.54 3.69 -0.20
N ARG A 219 32.57 2.52 -0.82
CA ARG A 219 33.57 1.46 -0.57
C ARG A 219 34.99 1.92 -0.96
N GLU A 220 35.15 2.51 -2.14
CA GLU A 220 36.45 3.02 -2.62
C GLU A 220 37.03 4.10 -1.69
N ARG A 221 36.16 4.87 -1.04
CA ARG A 221 36.56 5.96 -0.12
C ARG A 221 36.60 5.55 1.35
N GLY A 222 36.31 4.28 1.66
CA GLY A 222 36.26 3.79 3.03
C GLY A 222 35.15 4.42 3.89
N TRP A 223 34.04 4.84 3.29
CA TRP A 223 32.88 5.41 3.99
C TRP A 223 31.91 4.37 4.54
N THR A 224 32.14 3.12 4.27
CA THR A 224 31.35 2.01 4.82
C THR A 224 31.90 1.59 6.17
N ALA A 225 31.00 1.47 7.17
CA ALA A 225 31.33 0.91 8.47
C ALA A 225 31.61 -0.61 8.39
#